data_e0c3d3d51c75137e479dd515ffe175de
#
_entry.id   e0c3d3d51c75137e479dd515ffe175de
#
_cell.length_a   1.000
_cell.length_b   1.000
_cell.length_c   1.000
_cell.angle_alpha   90.00
_cell.angle_beta   90.00
_cell.angle_gamma   90.00
#
_symmetry.space_group_name_H-M   'P 1'
#
loop_
_entity.id
_entity.type
_entity.pdbx_description
1 polymer ?
#
loop_
_entity_poly.entity_id
_entity_poly.type
_entity_poly.pdbx_seq_one_letter_code
_entity_poly.pdbx_strand_id
1 'polypeptide(L)'
;YCSSKAAIHSLSDALRMELAPFAIRVVTIQPGGVRSSFGNHAEEALRLPPGSLYLPVADGVRARAQAGQKDATPAEEFVRPVVDALLAGTPPIVVRGGKNSVKLPLLKKLLPTAMFDAKLSRIFGLDRLGTD
;
A
#
# COMPACT_ATOMS: atom_id res chain seq x y z
N TYR A 1 -0.13 -7.81 7.37
CA TYR A 1 -0.46 -7.30 6.04
C TYR A 1 0.76 -6.72 5.31
N CYS A 2 1.43 -5.68 5.84
CA CYS A 2 2.58 -5.07 5.15
C CYS A 2 3.70 -6.09 4.87
N SER A 3 4.03 -6.94 5.84
CA SER A 3 5.05 -7.98 5.70
C SER A 3 4.68 -9.00 4.63
N SER A 4 3.41 -9.46 4.59
CA SER A 4 2.95 -10.40 3.56
C SER A 4 2.99 -9.81 2.15
N LYS A 5 2.65 -8.51 2.01
CA LYS A 5 2.76 -7.83 0.72
C LYS A 5 4.22 -7.65 0.27
N ALA A 6 5.13 -7.34 1.19
CA ALA A 6 6.56 -7.28 0.89
C ALA A 6 7.10 -8.64 0.45
N ALA A 7 6.69 -9.72 1.11
CA ALA A 7 7.07 -11.09 0.74
C ALA A 7 6.60 -11.47 -0.67
N ILE A 8 5.35 -11.10 -1.06
CA ILE A 8 4.84 -11.33 -2.41
C ILE A 8 5.68 -10.58 -3.45
N HIS A 9 6.14 -9.37 -3.19
CA HIS A 9 7.02 -8.65 -4.11
C HIS A 9 8.34 -9.40 -4.33
N SER A 10 9.00 -9.82 -3.23
CA SER A 10 10.24 -10.59 -3.30
C SER A 10 10.04 -11.91 -4.04
N LEU A 11 8.96 -12.64 -3.74
CA LEU A 11 8.61 -13.89 -4.45
C LEU A 11 8.38 -13.64 -5.96
N SER A 12 7.67 -12.56 -6.32
CA SER A 12 7.43 -12.22 -7.73
C SER A 12 8.73 -11.92 -8.47
N ASP A 13 9.71 -11.31 -7.81
CA ASP A 13 11.03 -11.04 -8.38
C ASP A 13 11.81 -12.34 -8.63
N ALA A 14 11.78 -13.29 -7.68
CA ALA A 14 12.40 -14.60 -7.84
C ALA A 14 11.75 -15.39 -8.98
N LEU A 15 10.41 -15.53 -8.95
CA LEU A 15 9.65 -16.23 -9.98
C LEU A 15 9.86 -15.65 -11.38
N ARG A 16 10.02 -14.33 -11.50
CA ARG A 16 10.29 -13.71 -12.81
C ARG A 16 11.59 -14.23 -13.42
N MET A 17 12.64 -14.40 -12.61
CA MET A 17 13.92 -14.92 -13.07
C MET A 17 13.85 -16.41 -13.37
N GLU A 18 13.24 -17.19 -12.47
CA GLU A 18 13.14 -18.64 -12.58
C GLU A 18 12.29 -19.09 -13.77
N LEU A 19 11.23 -18.34 -14.10
CA LEU A 19 10.28 -18.71 -15.14
C LEU A 19 10.60 -18.09 -16.52
N ALA A 20 11.54 -17.16 -16.58
CA ALA A 20 11.95 -16.53 -17.85
C ALA A 20 12.44 -17.56 -18.91
N PRO A 21 13.22 -18.61 -18.58
CA PRO A 21 13.65 -19.62 -19.56
C PRO A 21 12.49 -20.39 -20.19
N PHE A 22 11.33 -20.43 -19.54
CA PHE A 22 10.12 -21.10 -20.02
C PHE A 22 9.16 -20.17 -20.77
N ALA A 23 9.60 -18.96 -21.11
CA ALA A 23 8.79 -17.91 -21.73
C ALA A 23 7.56 -17.49 -20.91
N ILE A 24 7.57 -17.76 -19.59
CA ILE A 24 6.51 -17.34 -18.66
C ILE A 24 6.88 -15.98 -18.10
N ARG A 25 5.95 -15.02 -18.24
CA ARG A 25 6.11 -13.65 -17.75
C ARG A 25 5.40 -13.47 -16.42
N VAL A 26 6.11 -12.92 -15.46
CA VAL A 26 5.56 -12.55 -14.14
C VAL A 26 5.41 -11.04 -14.09
N VAL A 27 4.18 -10.56 -13.93
CA VAL A 27 3.85 -9.14 -13.82
C VAL A 27 3.34 -8.84 -12.42
N THR A 28 3.97 -7.88 -11.75
CA THR A 28 3.53 -7.44 -10.42
C THR A 28 2.62 -6.23 -10.53
N ILE A 29 1.36 -6.37 -10.13
CA ILE A 29 0.41 -5.25 -10.08
C ILE A 29 0.51 -4.60 -8.69
N GLN A 30 0.83 -3.30 -8.65
CA GLN A 30 0.99 -2.50 -7.44
C GLN A 30 -0.08 -1.40 -7.38
N PRO A 31 -1.29 -1.71 -6.86
CA PRO A 31 -2.33 -0.71 -6.70
C PRO A 31 -1.96 0.29 -5.60
N GLY A 32 -2.22 1.56 -5.85
CA GLY A 32 -2.29 2.59 -4.82
C GLY A 32 -3.67 2.62 -4.15
N GLY A 33 -4.19 3.80 -3.84
CA GLY A 33 -5.56 3.95 -3.36
C GLY A 33 -6.57 3.65 -4.48
N VAL A 34 -7.18 2.48 -4.44
CA VAL A 34 -8.29 2.05 -5.31
C VAL A 34 -9.52 1.83 -4.44
N ARG A 35 -10.67 2.33 -4.87
CA ARG A 35 -11.92 2.24 -4.12
C ARG A 35 -12.33 0.78 -3.91
N SER A 36 -12.52 0.39 -2.65
CA SER A 36 -12.90 -0.96 -2.25
C SER A 36 -13.43 -0.97 -0.82
N SER A 37 -13.99 -2.09 -0.38
CA SER A 37 -14.42 -2.30 1.01
C SER A 37 -13.26 -2.57 1.98
N PHE A 38 -12.02 -2.65 1.51
CA PHE A 38 -10.87 -3.03 2.33
C PHE A 38 -10.66 -2.12 3.56
N GLY A 39 -10.80 -0.79 3.39
CA GLY A 39 -10.65 0.16 4.49
C GLY A 39 -11.74 -0.01 5.55
N ASN A 40 -12.98 -0.25 5.13
CA ASN A 40 -14.11 -0.48 6.04
C ASN A 40 -13.89 -1.77 6.85
N HIS A 41 -13.53 -2.88 6.19
CA HIS A 41 -13.23 -4.13 6.89
C HIS A 41 -12.03 -3.98 7.84
N ALA A 42 -11.01 -3.20 7.47
CA ALA A 42 -9.87 -2.94 8.34
C ALA A 42 -10.27 -2.12 9.58
N GLU A 43 -11.17 -1.14 9.42
CA GLU A 43 -11.70 -0.34 10.52
C GLU A 43 -12.63 -1.16 11.42
N GLU A 44 -13.53 -1.95 10.84
CA GLU A 44 -14.43 -2.86 11.57
C GLU A 44 -13.67 -3.92 12.38
N ALA A 45 -12.55 -4.41 11.85
CA ALA A 45 -11.68 -5.37 12.53
C ALA A 45 -10.80 -4.73 13.61
N LEU A 46 -10.69 -3.39 13.63
CA LEU A 46 -9.88 -2.69 14.60
C LEU A 46 -10.47 -2.83 16.01
N ARG A 47 -9.67 -3.36 16.92
CA ARG A 47 -9.99 -3.46 18.35
C ARG A 47 -8.87 -2.82 19.15
N LEU A 48 -9.23 -1.82 19.93
CA LEU A 48 -8.35 -1.22 20.92
C LEU A 48 -8.89 -1.62 22.31
N PRO A 49 -8.30 -2.60 22.96
CA PRO A 49 -8.77 -3.05 24.29
C PRO A 49 -8.60 -1.94 25.34
N PRO A 50 -9.38 -1.98 26.43
CA PRO A 50 -9.16 -1.11 27.57
C PRO A 50 -7.69 -1.22 28.04
N GLY A 51 -7.05 -0.09 28.31
CA GLY A 51 -5.62 -0.06 28.68
C GLY A 51 -4.63 -0.10 27.51
N SER A 52 -5.09 -0.11 26.26
CA SER A 52 -4.19 0.00 25.10
C SER A 52 -3.45 1.34 25.11
N LEU A 53 -2.14 1.31 24.92
CA LEU A 53 -1.30 2.50 24.78
C LEU A 53 -1.69 3.36 23.56
N TYR A 54 -2.45 2.82 22.62
CA TYR A 54 -2.93 3.54 21.43
C TYR A 54 -4.28 4.24 21.61
N LEU A 55 -4.94 4.13 22.77
CA LEU A 55 -6.21 4.81 23.02
C LEU A 55 -6.15 6.33 22.81
N PRO A 56 -5.09 7.03 23.26
CA PRO A 56 -5.00 8.49 23.05
C PRO A 56 -4.94 8.91 21.57
N VAL A 57 -4.57 7.98 20.69
CA VAL A 57 -4.44 8.22 19.23
C VAL A 57 -5.39 7.34 18.41
N ALA A 58 -6.48 6.86 19.00
CA ALA A 58 -7.45 5.96 18.35
C ALA A 58 -7.94 6.48 16.99
N ASP A 59 -8.19 7.78 16.87
CA ASP A 59 -8.61 8.40 15.60
C ASP A 59 -7.51 8.34 14.53
N GLY A 60 -6.25 8.49 14.91
CA GLY A 60 -5.10 8.31 14.02
C GLY A 60 -4.99 6.87 13.52
N VAL A 61 -5.25 5.89 14.40
CA VAL A 61 -5.26 4.46 14.02
C VAL A 61 -6.41 4.17 13.03
N ARG A 62 -7.61 4.71 13.26
CA ARG A 62 -8.74 4.61 12.32
C ARG A 62 -8.41 5.31 10.99
N ALA A 63 -7.87 6.52 11.04
CA ALA A 63 -7.46 7.25 9.84
C ALA A 63 -6.41 6.46 9.03
N ARG A 64 -5.52 5.72 9.69
CA ARG A 64 -4.56 4.85 9.02
C ARG A 64 -5.23 3.68 8.31
N ALA A 65 -6.27 3.08 8.90
CA ALA A 65 -7.04 2.02 8.25
C ALA A 65 -7.71 2.51 6.96
N GLN A 66 -8.24 3.74 6.98
CA GLN A 66 -8.94 4.37 5.84
C GLN A 66 -8.03 5.12 4.87
N ALA A 67 -6.72 5.24 5.15
CA ALA A 67 -5.82 6.09 4.36
C ALA A 67 -5.75 5.74 2.87
N GLY A 68 -5.94 4.46 2.53
CA GLY A 68 -6.00 3.99 1.13
C GLY A 68 -7.32 4.28 0.41
N GLN A 69 -8.38 4.64 1.15
CA GLN A 69 -9.72 4.88 0.60
C GLN A 69 -10.03 6.37 0.44
N LYS A 70 -9.28 7.25 1.10
CA LYS A 70 -9.48 8.69 0.98
C LYS A 70 -9.19 9.16 -0.45
N ASP A 71 -10.21 9.65 -1.17
CA ASP A 71 -10.14 10.06 -2.57
C ASP A 71 -9.53 8.97 -3.48
N ALA A 72 -9.88 7.71 -3.21
CA ALA A 72 -9.38 6.57 -3.96
C ALA A 72 -9.88 6.58 -5.40
N THR A 73 -9.06 6.10 -6.31
CA THR A 73 -9.40 5.94 -7.73
C THR A 73 -10.54 4.94 -7.88
N PRO A 74 -11.59 5.21 -8.67
CA PRO A 74 -12.62 4.23 -9.00
C PRO A 74 -12.01 2.95 -9.56
N ALA A 75 -12.62 1.79 -9.26
CA ALA A 75 -12.08 0.50 -9.70
C ALA A 75 -12.01 0.39 -11.22
N GLU A 76 -13.00 0.91 -11.93
CA GLU A 76 -13.08 0.90 -13.40
C GLU A 76 -11.94 1.69 -14.04
N GLU A 77 -11.59 2.85 -13.46
CA GLU A 77 -10.47 3.68 -13.93
C GLU A 77 -9.11 3.00 -13.69
N PHE A 78 -9.01 2.19 -12.64
CA PHE A 78 -7.81 1.42 -12.34
C PHE A 78 -7.66 0.19 -13.24
N VAL A 79 -8.75 -0.55 -13.48
CA VAL A 79 -8.71 -1.84 -14.17
C VAL A 79 -8.33 -1.70 -15.64
N ARG A 80 -8.89 -0.73 -16.36
CA ARG A 80 -8.65 -0.55 -17.81
C ARG A 80 -7.16 -0.49 -18.17
N PRO A 81 -6.35 0.46 -17.65
CA PRO A 81 -4.93 0.52 -18.01
C PRO A 81 -4.13 -0.70 -17.55
N VAL A 82 -4.57 -1.39 -16.48
CA VAL A 82 -3.94 -2.64 -16.04
C VAL A 82 -4.17 -3.75 -17.07
N VAL A 83 -5.41 -3.92 -17.52
CA VAL A 83 -5.75 -4.93 -18.55
C VAL A 83 -5.02 -4.63 -19.86
N ASP A 84 -5.01 -3.38 -20.31
CA ASP A 84 -4.31 -2.96 -21.52
C ASP A 84 -2.80 -3.28 -21.43
N ALA A 85 -2.18 -3.03 -20.27
CA ALA A 85 -0.78 -3.35 -20.04
C ALA A 85 -0.50 -4.86 -20.02
N LEU A 86 -1.42 -5.67 -19.48
CA LEU A 86 -1.28 -7.14 -19.44
C LEU A 86 -1.46 -7.77 -20.82
N LEU A 87 -2.34 -7.21 -21.65
CA LEU A 87 -2.63 -7.69 -23.00
C LEU A 87 -1.61 -7.16 -24.05
N ALA A 88 -0.73 -6.28 -23.68
CA ALA A 88 0.34 -5.82 -24.55
C ALA A 88 1.27 -6.97 -24.95
N GLY A 89 1.80 -6.97 -26.18
CA GLY A 89 2.71 -8.00 -26.67
C GLY A 89 3.96 -8.17 -25.80
N THR A 90 4.37 -7.09 -25.10
CA THR A 90 5.46 -7.11 -24.11
C THR A 90 4.97 -6.40 -22.84
N PRO A 91 4.31 -7.14 -21.92
CA PRO A 91 3.84 -6.59 -20.66
C PRO A 91 4.99 -6.05 -19.81
N PRO A 92 4.82 -4.92 -19.10
CA PRO A 92 5.83 -4.41 -18.18
C PRO A 92 5.98 -5.32 -16.95
N ILE A 93 7.15 -5.33 -16.35
CA ILE A 93 7.43 -6.12 -15.13
C ILE A 93 6.54 -5.67 -13.96
N VAL A 94 6.29 -4.37 -13.86
CA VAL A 94 5.47 -3.77 -12.79
C VAL A 94 4.44 -2.84 -13.40
N VAL A 95 3.17 -3.07 -13.07
CA VAL A 95 2.06 -2.17 -13.42
C VAL A 95 1.63 -1.42 -12.16
N ARG A 96 1.70 -0.10 -12.19
CA ARG A 96 1.23 0.79 -11.12
C ARG A 96 0.00 1.55 -11.55
N GLY A 97 -0.97 1.67 -10.66
CA GLY A 97 -2.18 2.45 -10.90
C GLY A 97 -2.86 2.83 -9.59
N GLY A 98 -3.82 3.74 -9.68
CA GLY A 98 -4.52 4.28 -8.52
C GLY A 98 -3.74 5.38 -7.79
N LYS A 99 -4.44 6.04 -6.87
CA LYS A 99 -3.92 7.21 -6.15
C LYS A 99 -2.65 6.89 -5.38
N ASN A 100 -1.65 7.73 -5.53
CA ASN A 100 -0.37 7.64 -4.82
C ASN A 100 0.49 6.39 -5.12
N SER A 101 0.13 5.57 -6.11
CA SER A 101 0.88 4.35 -6.47
C SER A 101 2.34 4.61 -6.88
N VAL A 102 2.65 5.81 -7.34
CA VAL A 102 4.01 6.25 -7.70
C VAL A 102 4.58 7.22 -6.67
N LYS A 103 3.78 8.18 -6.19
CA LYS A 103 4.26 9.25 -5.30
C LYS A 103 4.80 8.74 -3.97
N LEU A 104 4.10 7.81 -3.31
CA LEU A 104 4.53 7.29 -2.00
C LEU A 104 5.81 6.46 -2.08
N PRO A 105 5.96 5.51 -3.01
CA PRO A 105 7.22 4.78 -3.18
C PRO A 105 8.40 5.71 -3.54
N LEU A 106 8.17 6.71 -4.39
CA LEU A 106 9.20 7.67 -4.75
C LEU A 106 9.60 8.52 -3.56
N LEU A 107 8.64 9.01 -2.77
CA LEU A 107 8.91 9.78 -1.57
C LEU A 107 9.71 8.96 -0.54
N LYS A 108 9.34 7.69 -0.34
CA LYS A 108 10.08 6.77 0.53
C LYS A 108 11.51 6.53 0.05
N LYS A 109 11.74 6.53 -1.27
CA LYS A 109 13.09 6.34 -1.85
C LYS A 109 13.97 7.57 -1.71
N LEU A 110 13.38 8.77 -1.79
CA LEU A 110 14.11 10.05 -1.81
C LEU A 110 14.33 10.64 -0.42
N LEU A 111 13.45 10.39 0.54
CA LEU A 111 13.57 10.92 1.89
C LEU A 111 14.38 9.98 2.79
N PRO A 112 15.23 10.52 3.68
CA PRO A 112 15.78 9.76 4.79
C PRO A 112 14.66 9.11 5.61
N THR A 113 14.85 7.86 6.03
CA THR A 113 13.82 7.06 6.73
C THR A 113 13.27 7.81 7.95
N ALA A 114 14.14 8.41 8.76
CA ALA A 114 13.72 9.17 9.93
C ALA A 114 12.76 10.34 9.61
N MET A 115 13.00 11.06 8.50
CA MET A 115 12.12 12.15 8.07
C MET A 115 10.76 11.62 7.58
N PHE A 116 10.78 10.51 6.85
CA PHE A 116 9.56 9.87 6.37
C PHE A 116 8.71 9.35 7.55
N ASP A 117 9.35 8.69 8.52
CA ASP A 117 8.72 8.17 9.73
C ASP A 117 8.14 9.29 10.60
N ALA A 118 8.90 10.36 10.83
CA ALA A 118 8.43 11.54 11.58
C ALA A 118 7.19 12.17 10.91
N LYS A 119 7.18 12.26 9.57
CA LYS A 119 6.01 12.77 8.83
C LYS A 119 4.79 11.88 8.99
N LEU A 120 4.95 10.56 8.90
CA LEU A 120 3.84 9.61 9.10
C LEU A 120 3.36 9.60 10.55
N SER A 121 4.26 9.67 11.52
CA SER A 121 3.91 9.78 12.95
C SER A 121 3.00 10.98 13.21
N ARG A 122 3.34 12.15 12.67
CA ARG A 122 2.50 13.36 12.80
C ARG A 122 1.14 13.21 12.13
N ILE A 123 1.09 12.65 10.92
CA ILE A 123 -0.16 12.45 10.17
C ILE A 123 -1.14 11.55 10.95
N PHE A 124 -0.64 10.55 11.65
CA PHE A 124 -1.46 9.58 12.41
C PHE A 124 -1.44 9.85 13.93
N GLY A 125 -0.85 10.95 14.37
CA GLY A 125 -0.82 11.37 15.78
C GLY A 125 0.05 10.51 16.69
N LEU A 126 0.93 9.66 16.15
CA LEU A 126 1.81 8.79 16.94
C LEU A 126 2.87 9.57 17.73
N ASP A 127 3.18 10.80 17.30
CA ASP A 127 4.07 11.74 17.99
C ASP A 127 3.53 12.26 19.32
N ARG A 128 2.25 11.99 19.62
CA ARG A 128 1.61 12.30 20.91
C ARG A 128 1.74 11.19 21.94
N LEU A 129 2.26 10.02 21.55
CA LEU A 129 2.47 8.90 22.44
C LEU A 129 3.81 9.05 23.17
N GLY A 130 3.84 8.86 24.48
CA GLY A 130 5.08 8.91 25.28
C GLY A 130 5.60 10.31 25.61
N THR A 131 4.76 11.34 25.55
CA THR A 131 5.09 12.73 25.95
C THR A 131 4.69 13.06 27.39
N ASP A 132 4.35 12.07 28.20
CA ASP A 132 4.08 12.20 29.64
C ASP A 132 5.31 11.83 30.47
#